data_e7bb62e8a01ef1875acd48a1eb5e0075
#
_entry.id   e7bb62e8a01ef1875acd48a1eb5e0075
#
_cell.length_a   1.000
_cell.length_b   1.000
_cell.length_c   1.000
_cell.angle_alpha   90.00
_cell.angle_beta   90.00
_cell.angle_gamma   90.00
#
_symmetry.space_group_name_H-M   'P 1'
#
loop_
_entity.id
_entity.type
_entity.pdbx_description
1 polymer ?
#
loop_
_entity_poly.entity_id
_entity_poly.type
_entity_poly.pdbx_seq_one_letter_code
_entity_poly.pdbx_strand_id
1 'polypeptide(L)'
;MLFRSGSLEAGGEQISYGYLMLAHTNGDIYVHFKNANVLAVGGVASPALDPELDFFTGAWIGGRVDAMDTVLALANDSTRIVASNGPAMTKAQFKAERDMMEEVRARLWVRVREGLGPDDMLKIGVLDKLPRTWKDPKKFLYDAAKGMWGHHNKLDTNVV
;
A
#
# COMPACT_ATOMS: atom_id res chain seq x y z
N MET A 1 3.48 -15.76 -19.59
CA MET A 1 3.95 -16.16 -18.24
C MET A 1 4.22 -14.86 -17.48
N LEU A 2 3.39 -14.54 -16.49
CA LEU A 2 3.60 -13.33 -15.68
C LEU A 2 4.77 -13.58 -14.74
N PHE A 3 5.83 -12.79 -14.89
CA PHE A 3 6.98 -12.79 -13.98
C PHE A 3 6.52 -12.34 -12.59
N ARG A 4 6.73 -13.19 -11.57
CA ARG A 4 6.28 -12.87 -10.21
C ARG A 4 7.42 -12.60 -9.23
N SER A 5 8.58 -13.20 -9.43
CA SER A 5 9.76 -13.02 -8.58
C SER A 5 11.01 -13.51 -9.25
N GLY A 6 12.18 -13.06 -8.79
CA GLY A 6 13.49 -13.52 -9.23
C GLY A 6 14.56 -13.18 -8.23
N SER A 7 15.79 -13.60 -8.56
CA SER A 7 16.98 -13.28 -7.78
C SER A 7 18.18 -13.08 -8.69
N LEU A 8 19.14 -12.31 -8.21
CA LEU A 8 20.43 -12.10 -8.85
C LEU A 8 21.50 -11.89 -7.76
N GLU A 9 22.75 -11.98 -8.14
CA GLU A 9 23.89 -11.61 -7.29
C GLU A 9 24.66 -10.48 -7.97
N ALA A 10 25.01 -9.45 -7.21
CA ALA A 10 25.78 -8.31 -7.69
C ALA A 10 26.70 -7.80 -6.58
N GLY A 11 28.02 -7.74 -6.85
CA GLY A 11 29.02 -7.24 -5.91
C GLY A 11 29.04 -7.98 -4.57
N GLY A 12 28.73 -9.27 -4.53
CA GLY A 12 28.65 -10.08 -3.31
C GLY A 12 27.33 -9.92 -2.54
N GLU A 13 26.39 -9.10 -3.04
CA GLU A 13 25.05 -8.94 -2.47
C GLU A 13 24.08 -9.91 -3.14
N GLN A 14 23.33 -10.66 -2.34
CA GLN A 14 22.20 -11.47 -2.83
C GLN A 14 20.93 -10.64 -2.87
N ILE A 15 20.40 -10.45 -4.07
CA ILE A 15 19.22 -9.61 -4.30
C ILE A 15 18.08 -10.51 -4.76
N SER A 16 16.94 -10.45 -4.05
CA SER A 16 15.68 -11.02 -4.53
C SER A 16 14.68 -9.90 -4.78
N TYR A 17 13.81 -10.11 -5.74
CA TYR A 17 12.77 -9.14 -6.09
C TYR A 17 11.49 -9.87 -6.48
N GLY A 18 10.37 -9.21 -6.29
CA GLY A 18 9.08 -9.78 -6.63
C GLY A 18 8.00 -8.74 -6.80
N TYR A 19 6.95 -9.14 -7.49
CA TYR A 19 5.79 -8.31 -7.79
C TYR A 19 4.88 -8.15 -6.57
N LEU A 20 4.41 -6.93 -6.36
CA LEU A 20 3.44 -6.57 -5.34
C LEU A 20 2.14 -6.12 -6.04
N MET A 21 1.15 -7.01 -6.04
CA MET A 21 -0.04 -6.84 -6.87
C MET A 21 -0.94 -5.73 -6.37
N LEU A 22 -1.28 -4.78 -7.27
CA LEU A 22 -2.33 -3.77 -7.09
C LEU A 22 -2.21 -2.94 -5.79
N ALA A 23 -0.97 -2.63 -5.40
CA ALA A 23 -0.66 -1.94 -4.14
C ALA A 23 -0.77 -0.41 -4.25
N HIS A 24 0.27 0.25 -4.77
CA HIS A 24 0.28 1.67 -5.12
C HIS A 24 -0.14 1.85 -6.58
N THR A 25 0.36 0.94 -7.45
CA THR A 25 0.03 0.80 -8.88
C THR A 25 -0.15 -0.68 -9.23
N ASN A 26 -0.33 -0.98 -10.51
CA ASN A 26 -0.24 -2.35 -11.04
C ASN A 26 1.20 -2.77 -11.41
N GLY A 27 2.21 -2.00 -11.06
CA GLY A 27 3.61 -2.25 -11.43
C GLY A 27 4.57 -2.30 -10.24
N ASP A 28 4.06 -2.35 -9.02
CA ASP A 28 4.90 -2.32 -7.84
C ASP A 28 5.73 -3.60 -7.68
N ILE A 29 6.96 -3.43 -7.22
CA ILE A 29 7.84 -4.52 -6.84
C ILE A 29 8.50 -4.24 -5.49
N TYR A 30 8.91 -5.29 -4.80
CA TYR A 30 9.92 -5.18 -3.76
C TYR A 30 11.30 -5.58 -4.30
N VAL A 31 12.34 -5.02 -3.70
CA VAL A 31 13.72 -5.46 -3.89
C VAL A 31 14.33 -5.70 -2.52
N HIS A 32 14.76 -6.94 -2.26
CA HIS A 32 15.35 -7.36 -1.00
C HIS A 32 16.86 -7.60 -1.15
N PHE A 33 17.65 -6.72 -0.58
CA PHE A 33 19.10 -6.84 -0.41
C PHE A 33 19.36 -7.67 0.83
N LYS A 34 19.61 -8.98 0.66
CA LYS A 34 19.59 -9.95 1.77
C LYS A 34 20.74 -9.80 2.74
N ASN A 35 21.96 -9.54 2.24
CA ASN A 35 23.13 -9.39 3.09
C ASN A 35 23.10 -8.06 3.85
N ALA A 36 22.67 -6.98 3.18
CA ALA A 36 22.45 -5.68 3.81
C ALA A 36 21.19 -5.65 4.70
N ASN A 37 20.30 -6.63 4.56
CA ASN A 37 19.00 -6.72 5.24
C ASN A 37 18.11 -5.49 5.02
N VAL A 38 18.01 -5.06 3.75
CA VAL A 38 17.23 -3.89 3.32
C VAL A 38 16.14 -4.34 2.34
N LEU A 39 14.91 -3.91 2.58
CA LEU A 39 13.77 -4.08 1.68
C LEU A 39 13.36 -2.73 1.08
N ALA A 40 13.56 -2.54 -0.21
CA ALA A 40 13.02 -1.40 -0.95
C ALA A 40 11.64 -1.77 -1.48
N VAL A 41 10.63 -0.93 -1.18
CA VAL A 41 9.20 -1.22 -1.44
C VAL A 41 8.47 -0.12 -2.22
N GLY A 42 9.19 0.92 -2.64
CA GLY A 42 8.62 2.00 -3.45
C GLY A 42 7.41 2.67 -2.79
N GLY A 43 6.35 2.88 -3.56
CA GLY A 43 5.11 3.55 -3.13
C GLY A 43 4.20 2.72 -2.23
N VAL A 44 4.56 1.46 -1.93
CA VAL A 44 3.76 0.58 -1.04
C VAL A 44 3.74 1.07 0.41
N ALA A 45 4.77 1.80 0.84
CA ALA A 45 4.77 2.53 2.11
C ALA A 45 4.88 4.03 1.89
N SER A 46 4.33 4.82 2.82
CA SER A 46 4.30 6.28 2.72
C SER A 46 4.53 6.94 4.09
N PRO A 47 5.76 6.83 4.65
CA PRO A 47 6.02 7.33 6.00
C PRO A 47 5.96 8.86 6.13
N ALA A 48 6.11 9.62 5.05
CA ALA A 48 6.13 11.09 5.07
C ALA A 48 4.98 11.76 4.31
N LEU A 49 4.35 11.06 3.36
CA LEU A 49 3.25 11.58 2.52
C LEU A 49 1.99 10.74 2.73
N ASP A 50 0.84 11.26 2.32
CA ASP A 50 -0.37 10.46 2.28
C ASP A 50 -0.19 9.28 1.30
N PRO A 51 -0.74 8.09 1.62
CA PRO A 51 -0.65 6.95 0.73
C PRO A 51 -1.37 7.23 -0.59
N GLU A 52 -0.69 7.00 -1.69
CA GLU A 52 -1.30 7.08 -3.02
C GLU A 52 -1.81 5.70 -3.46
N LEU A 53 -2.96 5.71 -4.11
CA LEU A 53 -3.61 4.55 -4.72
C LEU A 53 -3.98 4.92 -6.15
N ASP A 54 -3.19 4.49 -7.12
CA ASP A 54 -3.50 4.72 -8.53
C ASP A 54 -4.58 3.73 -9.01
N PHE A 55 -5.82 4.07 -8.72
CA PHE A 55 -6.96 3.22 -9.10
C PHE A 55 -7.12 3.09 -10.62
N PHE A 56 -6.58 4.01 -11.42
CA PHE A 56 -6.56 3.89 -12.88
C PHE A 56 -5.71 2.72 -13.37
N THR A 57 -4.68 2.35 -12.64
CA THR A 57 -3.89 1.14 -12.91
C THR A 57 -4.41 -0.09 -12.15
N GLY A 58 -5.50 0.05 -11.41
CA GLY A 58 -6.12 -1.03 -10.66
C GLY A 58 -5.68 -1.15 -9.20
N ALA A 59 -4.85 -0.22 -8.72
CA ALA A 59 -4.47 -0.19 -7.30
C ALA A 59 -5.68 0.06 -6.41
N TRP A 60 -5.69 -0.58 -5.26
CA TRP A 60 -6.73 -0.42 -4.26
C TRP A 60 -6.21 -0.72 -2.85
N ILE A 61 -6.93 -0.24 -1.85
CA ILE A 61 -6.46 -0.32 -0.47
C ILE A 61 -6.24 -1.76 0.03
N GLY A 62 -7.04 -2.74 -0.42
CA GLY A 62 -6.84 -4.15 -0.07
C GLY A 62 -5.57 -4.73 -0.71
N GLY A 63 -5.30 -4.45 -1.99
CA GLY A 63 -4.05 -4.85 -2.64
C GLY A 63 -2.83 -4.25 -1.95
N ARG A 64 -2.93 -3.00 -1.47
CA ARG A 64 -1.87 -2.39 -0.66
C ARG A 64 -1.63 -3.13 0.66
N VAL A 65 -2.68 -3.51 1.38
CA VAL A 65 -2.57 -4.30 2.62
C VAL A 65 -1.93 -5.66 2.34
N ASP A 66 -2.37 -6.38 1.32
CA ASP A 66 -1.82 -7.68 0.93
C ASP A 66 -0.32 -7.59 0.53
N ALA A 67 0.05 -6.52 -0.18
CA ALA A 67 1.44 -6.23 -0.52
C ALA A 67 2.29 -5.95 0.74
N MET A 68 1.75 -5.19 1.69
CA MET A 68 2.42 -4.92 2.96
C MET A 68 2.58 -6.20 3.79
N ASP A 69 1.61 -7.11 3.80
CA ASP A 69 1.74 -8.42 4.43
C ASP A 69 2.85 -9.26 3.79
N THR A 70 2.96 -9.23 2.47
CA THR A 70 4.06 -9.89 1.74
C THR A 70 5.43 -9.34 2.17
N VAL A 71 5.58 -8.03 2.29
CA VAL A 71 6.82 -7.38 2.76
C VAL A 71 7.12 -7.76 4.21
N LEU A 72 6.12 -7.77 5.10
CA LEU A 72 6.27 -8.16 6.51
C LEU A 72 6.74 -9.62 6.66
N ALA A 73 6.28 -10.51 5.80
CA ALA A 73 6.70 -11.91 5.79
C ALA A 73 8.17 -12.09 5.37
N LEU A 74 8.70 -11.18 4.55
CA LEU A 74 10.12 -11.18 4.13
C LEU A 74 11.04 -10.54 5.15
N ALA A 75 10.53 -9.64 5.99
CA ALA A 75 11.31 -8.86 6.94
C ALA A 75 11.50 -9.58 8.26
N ASN A 76 12.69 -9.44 8.87
CA ASN A 76 12.95 -9.74 10.27
C ASN A 76 13.04 -8.44 11.10
N ASP A 77 13.23 -8.53 12.41
CA ASP A 77 13.17 -7.38 13.32
C ASP A 77 14.30 -6.35 13.09
N SER A 78 15.39 -6.74 12.46
CA SER A 78 16.50 -5.85 12.10
C SER A 78 16.41 -5.33 10.67
N THR A 79 15.44 -5.76 9.87
CA THR A 79 15.25 -5.32 8.49
C THR A 79 14.93 -3.83 8.43
N ARG A 80 15.61 -3.12 7.52
CA ARG A 80 15.30 -1.74 7.16
C ARG A 80 14.41 -1.72 5.93
N ILE A 81 13.24 -1.10 6.03
CA ILE A 81 12.27 -1.00 4.93
C ILE A 81 12.33 0.42 4.37
N VAL A 82 12.61 0.53 3.07
CA VAL A 82 12.81 1.80 2.38
C VAL A 82 11.66 2.04 1.40
N ALA A 83 10.91 3.10 1.65
CA ALA A 83 9.84 3.58 0.78
C ALA A 83 10.35 4.59 -0.26
N SER A 84 9.48 5.01 -1.18
CA SER A 84 9.79 6.08 -2.16
C SER A 84 9.90 7.46 -1.52
N ASN A 85 9.43 7.64 -0.29
CA ASN A 85 9.44 8.90 0.45
C ASN A 85 9.70 8.68 1.94
N GLY A 86 10.25 9.70 2.61
CA GLY A 86 10.49 9.69 4.05
C GLY A 86 11.69 8.81 4.50
N PRO A 87 11.84 8.64 5.80
CA PRO A 87 12.95 7.87 6.37
C PRO A 87 12.73 6.36 6.22
N ALA A 88 13.83 5.59 6.28
CA ALA A 88 13.74 4.14 6.38
C ALA A 88 13.01 3.72 7.66
N MET A 89 12.14 2.73 7.53
CA MET A 89 11.28 2.21 8.58
C MET A 89 11.85 0.94 9.20
N THR A 90 11.56 0.73 10.48
CA THR A 90 11.68 -0.61 11.09
C THR A 90 10.49 -1.47 10.70
N LYS A 91 10.60 -2.80 10.87
CA LYS A 91 9.46 -3.73 10.70
C LYS A 91 8.24 -3.32 11.54
N ALA A 92 8.47 -2.89 12.79
CA ALA A 92 7.39 -2.47 13.68
C ALA A 92 6.65 -1.21 13.17
N GLN A 93 7.39 -0.22 12.67
CA GLN A 93 6.80 0.99 12.06
C GLN A 93 6.02 0.67 10.80
N PHE A 94 6.56 -0.18 9.95
CA PHE A 94 5.88 -0.63 8.73
C PHE A 94 4.61 -1.43 9.06
N LYS A 95 4.66 -2.31 10.07
CA LYS A 95 3.48 -3.03 10.56
C LYS A 95 2.41 -2.08 11.10
N ALA A 96 2.79 -1.05 11.83
CA ALA A 96 1.83 -0.05 12.32
C ALA A 96 1.14 0.69 11.16
N GLU A 97 1.86 1.03 10.08
CA GLU A 97 1.26 1.61 8.87
C GLU A 97 0.32 0.60 8.19
N ARG A 98 0.71 -0.66 8.08
CA ARG A 98 -0.14 -1.73 7.54
C ARG A 98 -1.44 -1.89 8.35
N ASP A 99 -1.35 -1.94 9.66
CA ASP A 99 -2.50 -2.12 10.53
C ASP A 99 -3.46 -0.91 10.42
N MET A 100 -2.91 0.31 10.30
CA MET A 100 -3.70 1.51 10.01
C MET A 100 -4.41 1.41 8.65
N MET A 101 -3.73 0.93 7.60
CA MET A 101 -4.35 0.75 6.28
C MET A 101 -5.48 -0.29 6.32
N GLU A 102 -5.32 -1.37 7.08
CA GLU A 102 -6.38 -2.36 7.28
C GLU A 102 -7.60 -1.77 8.00
N GLU A 103 -7.38 -0.95 9.02
CA GLU A 103 -8.46 -0.25 9.70
C GLU A 103 -9.20 0.71 8.76
N VAL A 104 -8.47 1.45 7.93
CA VAL A 104 -9.07 2.31 6.88
C VAL A 104 -9.89 1.46 5.91
N ARG A 105 -9.34 0.34 5.44
CA ARG A 105 -10.04 -0.59 4.54
C ARG A 105 -11.37 -1.06 5.15
N ALA A 106 -11.34 -1.47 6.41
CA ALA A 106 -12.53 -1.95 7.10
C ALA A 106 -13.60 -0.86 7.22
N ARG A 107 -13.21 0.36 7.59
CA ARG A 107 -14.13 1.50 7.69
C ARG A 107 -14.72 1.88 6.34
N LEU A 108 -13.90 1.97 5.29
CA LEU A 108 -14.34 2.31 3.93
C LEU A 108 -15.28 1.24 3.37
N TRP A 109 -15.02 -0.05 3.62
CA TRP A 109 -15.85 -1.14 3.14
C TRP A 109 -17.33 -0.97 3.55
N VAL A 110 -17.56 -0.63 4.81
CA VAL A 110 -18.91 -0.36 5.31
C VAL A 110 -19.55 0.80 4.57
N ARG A 111 -18.83 1.92 4.39
CA ARG A 111 -19.36 3.15 3.80
C ARG A 111 -19.61 3.04 2.29
N VAL A 112 -18.74 2.35 1.57
CA VAL A 112 -18.95 2.07 0.15
C VAL A 112 -20.22 1.23 -0.05
N ARG A 113 -20.46 0.25 0.81
CA ARG A 113 -21.70 -0.57 0.75
C ARG A 113 -22.98 0.21 1.11
N GLU A 114 -22.85 1.24 1.93
CA GLU A 114 -23.95 2.18 2.24
C GLU A 114 -24.19 3.18 1.10
N GLY A 115 -23.35 3.16 0.05
CA GLY A 115 -23.44 4.08 -1.08
C GLY A 115 -22.87 5.47 -0.82
N LEU A 116 -22.10 5.66 0.27
CA LEU A 116 -21.52 6.95 0.61
C LEU A 116 -20.35 7.28 -0.33
N GLY A 117 -20.33 8.51 -0.81
CA GLY A 117 -19.22 9.07 -1.58
C GLY A 117 -18.10 9.62 -0.68
N PRO A 118 -16.92 9.95 -1.27
CA PRO A 118 -15.75 10.45 -0.52
C PRO A 118 -16.06 11.71 0.32
N ASP A 119 -16.88 12.62 -0.19
CA ASP A 119 -17.27 13.85 0.53
C ASP A 119 -18.10 13.55 1.79
N ASP A 120 -18.96 12.54 1.74
CA ASP A 120 -19.74 12.12 2.92
C ASP A 120 -18.87 11.37 3.92
N MET A 121 -17.96 10.52 3.43
CA MET A 121 -16.96 9.84 4.27
C MET A 121 -16.06 10.82 5.02
N LEU A 122 -15.70 11.93 4.37
CA LEU A 122 -14.93 13.00 5.01
C LEU A 122 -15.74 13.67 6.12
N LYS A 123 -17.02 14.02 5.87
CA LYS A 123 -17.92 14.67 6.84
C LYS A 123 -18.16 13.83 8.09
N ILE A 124 -18.30 12.51 7.93
CA ILE A 124 -18.51 11.59 9.06
C ILE A 124 -17.23 11.17 9.77
N GLY A 125 -16.07 11.68 9.34
CA GLY A 125 -14.79 11.46 10.00
C GLY A 125 -14.26 10.02 9.88
N VAL A 126 -14.36 9.40 8.70
CA VAL A 126 -13.88 8.01 8.48
C VAL A 126 -12.39 7.84 8.83
N LEU A 127 -11.59 8.89 8.67
CA LEU A 127 -10.16 8.90 8.99
C LEU A 127 -9.84 9.37 10.41
N ASP A 128 -10.83 9.73 11.21
CA ASP A 128 -10.61 10.26 12.56
C ASP A 128 -9.98 9.24 13.49
N LYS A 129 -9.16 9.73 14.41
CA LYS A 129 -8.45 8.94 15.43
C LYS A 129 -7.47 7.90 14.88
N LEU A 130 -7.16 7.94 13.58
CA LEU A 130 -6.05 7.17 13.04
C LEU A 130 -4.71 7.81 13.41
N PRO A 131 -3.63 7.04 13.60
CA PRO A 131 -2.32 7.55 14.01
C PRO A 131 -1.57 8.21 12.83
N ARG A 132 -2.23 9.11 12.11
CA ARG A 132 -1.69 9.83 10.96
C ARG A 132 -2.29 11.23 10.84
N THR A 133 -1.46 12.21 10.54
CA THR A 133 -1.90 13.53 10.10
C THR A 133 -2.01 13.52 8.58
N TRP A 134 -3.23 13.62 8.07
CA TRP A 134 -3.53 13.63 6.63
C TRP A 134 -3.28 15.01 6.04
N LYS A 135 -2.61 15.09 4.88
CA LYS A 135 -2.34 16.33 4.15
C LYS A 135 -3.48 16.66 3.19
N ASP A 136 -3.97 15.67 2.46
CA ASP A 136 -5.14 15.76 1.58
C ASP A 136 -6.07 14.55 1.79
N PRO A 137 -6.84 14.55 2.89
CA PRO A 137 -7.74 13.45 3.22
C PRO A 137 -8.83 13.25 2.16
N LYS A 138 -9.24 14.31 1.46
CA LYS A 138 -10.26 14.23 0.40
C LYS A 138 -9.74 13.45 -0.80
N LYS A 139 -8.53 13.77 -1.29
CA LYS A 139 -7.91 13.02 -2.40
C LYS A 139 -7.73 11.55 -2.03
N PHE A 140 -7.18 11.28 -0.83
CA PHE A 140 -6.98 9.91 -0.38
C PHE A 140 -8.29 9.11 -0.33
N LEU A 141 -9.36 9.68 0.26
CA LEU A 141 -10.67 9.03 0.32
C LEU A 141 -11.27 8.81 -1.06
N TYR A 142 -11.07 9.76 -1.98
CA TYR A 142 -11.52 9.61 -3.36
C TYR A 142 -10.84 8.41 -4.04
N ASP A 143 -9.52 8.36 -4.01
CA ASP A 143 -8.74 7.29 -4.66
C ASP A 143 -9.05 5.92 -4.01
N ALA A 144 -9.12 5.87 -2.67
CA ALA A 144 -9.42 4.65 -1.94
C ALA A 144 -10.84 4.12 -2.19
N ALA A 145 -11.85 5.01 -2.22
CA ALA A 145 -13.23 4.62 -2.49
C ALA A 145 -13.41 4.16 -3.94
N LYS A 146 -12.80 4.85 -4.91
CA LYS A 146 -12.83 4.48 -6.33
C LYS A 146 -12.14 3.13 -6.56
N GLY A 147 -10.95 2.92 -6.04
CA GLY A 147 -10.24 1.66 -6.16
C GLY A 147 -11.01 0.50 -5.53
N MET A 148 -11.62 0.72 -4.36
CA MET A 148 -12.42 -0.30 -3.69
C MET A 148 -13.69 -0.65 -4.49
N TRP A 149 -14.39 0.35 -5.00
CA TRP A 149 -15.61 0.16 -5.79
C TRP A 149 -15.31 -0.57 -7.11
N GLY A 150 -14.27 -0.15 -7.83
CA GLY A 150 -13.83 -0.78 -9.08
C GLY A 150 -13.41 -2.24 -8.87
N HIS A 151 -12.60 -2.50 -7.84
CA HIS A 151 -12.14 -3.85 -7.51
C HIS A 151 -13.31 -4.77 -7.12
N HIS A 152 -14.23 -4.29 -6.27
CA HIS A 152 -15.39 -5.07 -5.83
C HIS A 152 -16.34 -5.44 -6.98
N ASN A 153 -16.58 -4.53 -7.89
CA ASN A 153 -17.45 -4.75 -9.04
C ASN A 153 -16.74 -5.41 -10.24
N LYS A 154 -15.45 -5.70 -10.14
CA LYS A 154 -14.62 -6.26 -11.21
C LYS A 154 -14.68 -5.43 -12.50
N LEU A 155 -14.76 -4.12 -12.34
CA LEU A 155 -14.82 -3.20 -13.47
C LEU A 155 -13.42 -2.95 -14.03
N ASP A 156 -13.36 -2.72 -15.33
CA ASP A 156 -12.18 -2.15 -15.96
C ASP A 156 -11.92 -0.76 -15.39
N THR A 157 -10.66 -0.43 -15.14
CA THR A 157 -10.22 0.84 -14.56
C THR A 157 -10.63 2.06 -15.40
N ASN A 158 -10.90 1.87 -16.70
CA ASN A 158 -11.42 2.92 -17.57
C ASN A 158 -12.91 3.26 -17.35
N VAL A 159 -13.61 2.52 -16.49
CA VAL A 159 -15.04 2.69 -16.22
C VAL A 159 -15.29 3.30 -14.83
N VAL A 160 -14.25 3.50 -14.04
CA VAL A 160 -14.35 3.98 -12.64
C VAL A 160 -14.24 5.51 -12.52
#